data_1901209429dbefde1a1d383207b1bc6d
#
_entry.id   1901209429dbefde1a1d383207b1bc6d
#
_cell.length_a   1.000
_cell.length_b   1.000
_cell.length_c   1.000
_cell.angle_alpha   90.00
_cell.angle_beta   90.00
_cell.angle_gamma   90.00
#
_symmetry.space_group_name_H-M   'P 1'
#
loop_
_entity.id
_entity.type
_entity.pdbx_description
1 polymer ?
#
loop_
_entity_poly.entity_id
_entity_poly.type
_entity_poly.pdbx_seq_one_letter_code
_entity_poly.pdbx_strand_id
1 'polypeptide(L)'
;MANSFLLTDKKAVMENLNKIAAENAGEHKERVNGLMAADYVDCDIDNRTVTLEYKVKPWELNRAGFLHGGVICAMLDHTTGAAASAFTGTWCPTVDMNVRFISFGKPGDVLVATGRIVSPGKRIFHMEASLADKASGRLIATCTATYLNAAGQQSKE
;
A
#
# COMPACT_ATOMS: atom_id res chain seq x y z
N MET A 1 -14.16 20.60 7.86
CA MET A 1 -14.55 19.64 8.92
C MET A 1 -13.49 18.54 8.93
N ALA A 2 -12.86 18.30 10.08
CA ALA A 2 -11.91 17.20 10.19
C ALA A 2 -12.65 15.89 9.91
N ASN A 3 -12.09 15.05 9.04
CA ASN A 3 -12.65 13.75 8.71
C ASN A 3 -12.52 12.84 9.95
N SER A 4 -13.60 12.67 10.69
CA SER A 4 -13.67 11.92 11.95
C SER A 4 -13.35 10.41 11.81
N PHE A 5 -13.06 9.95 10.58
CA PHE A 5 -12.78 8.54 10.30
C PHE A 5 -11.29 8.20 10.22
N LEU A 6 -10.43 9.20 10.10
CA LEU A 6 -8.99 8.99 10.00
C LEU A 6 -8.31 9.31 11.33
N LEU A 7 -7.37 8.46 11.71
CA LEU A 7 -6.45 8.74 12.81
C LEU A 7 -5.54 9.91 12.42
N THR A 8 -5.31 10.79 13.37
CA THR A 8 -4.45 11.99 13.23
C THR A 8 -3.19 11.92 14.10
N ASP A 9 -3.04 10.84 14.85
CA ASP A 9 -1.84 10.57 15.66
C ASP A 9 -0.91 9.62 14.92
N LYS A 10 0.32 10.09 14.65
CA LYS A 10 1.35 9.30 13.95
C LYS A 10 1.65 7.98 14.68
N LYS A 11 1.68 7.99 16.01
CA LYS A 11 1.96 6.79 16.79
C LYS A 11 0.90 5.71 16.57
N ALA A 12 -0.39 6.09 16.60
CA ALA A 12 -1.49 5.16 16.37
C ALA A 12 -1.47 4.58 14.94
N VAL A 13 -1.17 5.39 13.92
CA VAL A 13 -1.04 4.92 12.54
C VAL A 13 0.14 3.96 12.40
N MET A 14 1.29 4.27 13.00
CA MET A 14 2.46 3.37 12.99
C MET A 14 2.22 2.07 13.76
N GLU A 15 1.47 2.09 14.86
CA GLU A 15 1.07 0.87 15.58
C GLU A 15 0.22 -0.04 14.69
N ASN A 16 -0.73 0.52 13.92
CA ASN A 16 -1.51 -0.25 12.95
C ASN A 16 -0.65 -0.81 11.82
N LEU A 17 0.30 -0.04 11.28
CA LEU A 17 1.25 -0.52 10.26
C LEU A 17 2.10 -1.68 10.80
N ASN A 18 2.63 -1.56 12.01
CA ASN A 18 3.44 -2.59 12.65
C ASN A 18 2.63 -3.88 12.89
N LYS A 19 1.33 -3.75 13.22
CA LYS A 19 0.43 -4.89 13.34
C LYS A 19 0.24 -5.60 12.00
N ILE A 20 -0.03 -4.86 10.91
CA ILE A 20 -0.16 -5.41 9.55
C ILE A 20 1.15 -6.10 9.15
N ALA A 21 2.31 -5.49 9.43
CA ALA A 21 3.63 -6.07 9.15
C ALA A 21 3.83 -7.39 9.89
N ALA A 22 3.50 -7.45 11.18
CA ALA A 22 3.62 -8.65 12.00
C ALA A 22 2.70 -9.78 11.52
N GLU A 23 1.46 -9.49 11.14
CA GLU A 23 0.52 -10.45 10.57
C GLU A 23 1.06 -11.03 9.24
N ASN A 24 1.58 -10.18 8.36
CA ASN A 24 2.15 -10.61 7.07
C ASN A 24 3.46 -11.43 7.23
N ALA A 25 4.29 -11.12 8.22
CA ALA A 25 5.50 -11.89 8.52
C ALA A 25 5.21 -13.19 9.29
N GLY A 26 4.09 -13.27 9.98
CA GLY A 26 3.68 -14.38 10.83
C GLY A 26 2.67 -15.31 10.18
N GLU A 27 1.41 -15.23 10.62
CA GLU A 27 0.34 -16.15 10.20
C GLU A 27 -0.03 -16.05 8.71
N HIS A 28 0.26 -14.92 8.07
CA HIS A 28 -0.02 -14.66 6.64
C HIS A 28 1.21 -14.74 5.74
N LYS A 29 2.34 -15.28 6.21
CA LYS A 29 3.62 -15.31 5.46
C LYS A 29 3.55 -16.04 4.13
N GLU A 30 2.63 -17.01 3.98
CA GLU A 30 2.40 -17.77 2.75
C GLU A 30 1.38 -17.09 1.80
N ARG A 31 0.80 -15.95 2.20
CA ARG A 31 -0.12 -15.18 1.38
C ARG A 31 0.64 -14.15 0.56
N VAL A 32 -0.02 -13.55 -0.45
CA VAL A 32 0.59 -12.61 -1.40
C VAL A 32 1.41 -11.53 -0.70
N ASN A 33 0.84 -10.82 0.29
CA ASN A 33 1.54 -9.75 1.00
C ASN A 33 2.73 -10.27 1.82
N GLY A 34 2.59 -11.43 2.46
CA GLY A 34 3.67 -12.08 3.20
C GLY A 34 4.80 -12.52 2.28
N LEU A 35 4.49 -13.10 1.11
CA LEU A 35 5.48 -13.51 0.12
C LEU A 35 6.26 -12.33 -0.46
N MET A 36 5.59 -11.18 -0.69
CA MET A 36 6.26 -9.94 -1.11
C MET A 36 7.18 -9.38 -0.02
N ALA A 37 6.86 -9.63 1.27
CA ALA A 37 7.66 -9.28 2.45
C ALA A 37 8.15 -7.82 2.41
N ALA A 38 7.18 -6.88 2.41
CA ALA A 38 7.47 -5.46 2.45
C ALA A 38 8.04 -5.02 3.79
N ASP A 39 8.96 -4.07 3.76
CA ASP A 39 9.36 -3.29 4.93
C ASP A 39 8.43 -2.07 5.06
N TYR A 40 7.81 -1.90 6.24
CA TYR A 40 6.92 -0.79 6.54
C TYR A 40 7.73 0.34 7.17
N VAL A 41 8.02 1.37 6.36
CA VAL A 41 9.07 2.35 6.69
C VAL A 41 8.55 3.51 7.53
N ASP A 42 7.50 4.20 7.08
CA ASP A 42 7.01 5.41 7.73
C ASP A 42 5.59 5.78 7.29
N CYS A 43 4.98 6.74 8.00
CA CYS A 43 3.77 7.44 7.58
C CYS A 43 3.90 8.95 7.81
N ASP A 44 3.22 9.71 6.98
CA ASP A 44 3.06 11.16 7.10
C ASP A 44 1.58 11.49 7.29
N ILE A 45 1.26 12.06 8.46
CA ILE A 45 -0.11 12.36 8.85
C ILE A 45 -0.68 13.51 8.03
N ASP A 46 0.10 14.57 7.78
CA ASP A 46 -0.36 15.76 7.09
C ASP A 46 -0.68 15.46 5.63
N ASN A 47 0.17 14.66 4.97
CA ASN A 47 0.00 14.21 3.60
C ASN A 47 -0.85 12.94 3.47
N ARG A 48 -1.16 12.29 4.59
CA ARG A 48 -1.90 11.00 4.65
C ARG A 48 -1.26 9.92 3.80
N THR A 49 0.07 9.78 3.91
CA THR A 49 0.83 8.79 3.17
C THR A 49 1.40 7.70 4.06
N VAL A 50 1.64 6.56 3.44
CA VAL A 50 2.39 5.43 3.99
C VAL A 50 3.48 5.06 2.99
N THR A 51 4.66 4.75 3.49
CA THR A 51 5.81 4.33 2.69
C THR A 51 6.19 2.89 3.03
N LEU A 52 6.24 2.04 2.02
CA LEU A 52 6.71 0.66 2.08
C LEU A 52 7.92 0.48 1.15
N GLU A 53 8.80 -0.46 1.49
CA GLU A 53 9.90 -0.87 0.61
C GLU A 53 9.76 -2.35 0.24
N TYR A 54 10.07 -2.68 -1.01
CA TYR A 54 10.03 -4.03 -1.56
C TYR A 54 11.36 -4.36 -2.22
N LYS A 55 11.95 -5.49 -1.85
CA LYS A 55 13.10 -6.03 -2.57
C LYS A 55 12.63 -7.00 -3.64
N VAL A 56 12.92 -6.71 -4.90
CA VAL A 56 12.52 -7.56 -6.03
C VAL A 56 13.19 -8.93 -5.93
N LYS A 57 12.35 -9.97 -5.86
CA LYS A 57 12.75 -11.38 -5.66
C LYS A 57 12.68 -12.17 -6.97
N PRO A 58 13.42 -13.30 -7.09
CA PRO A 58 13.42 -14.10 -8.31
C PRO A 58 12.05 -14.62 -8.75
N TRP A 59 11.16 -14.98 -7.82
CA TRP A 59 9.82 -15.49 -8.14
C TRP A 59 8.86 -14.43 -8.69
N GLU A 60 9.21 -13.16 -8.52
CA GLU A 60 8.42 -12.00 -8.96
C GLU A 60 8.64 -11.63 -10.42
N LEU A 61 9.60 -12.32 -11.09
CA LEU A 61 10.00 -11.96 -12.44
C LEU A 61 9.11 -12.58 -13.51
N ASN A 62 8.91 -11.83 -14.58
CA ASN A 62 8.30 -12.34 -15.80
C ASN A 62 9.31 -13.13 -16.65
N ARG A 63 8.85 -13.75 -17.75
CA ARG A 63 9.73 -14.53 -18.63
C ARG A 63 10.85 -13.72 -19.31
N ALA A 64 10.77 -12.39 -19.30
CA ALA A 64 11.83 -11.50 -19.81
C ALA A 64 12.86 -11.13 -18.73
N GLY A 65 12.69 -11.60 -17.49
CA GLY A 65 13.61 -11.34 -16.38
C GLY A 65 13.39 -9.99 -15.68
N PHE A 66 12.25 -9.33 -15.89
CA PHE A 66 11.87 -8.09 -15.20
C PHE A 66 10.73 -8.35 -14.22
N LEU A 67 10.56 -7.44 -13.26
CA LEU A 67 9.46 -7.49 -12.32
C LEU A 67 8.11 -7.62 -13.06
N HIS A 68 7.35 -8.65 -12.71
CA HIS A 68 6.09 -8.97 -13.38
C HIS A 68 5.04 -7.88 -13.11
N GLY A 69 4.31 -7.46 -14.15
CA GLY A 69 3.28 -6.43 -14.02
C GLY A 69 2.18 -6.74 -13.00
N GLY A 70 1.78 -8.01 -12.88
CA GLY A 70 0.83 -8.47 -11.85
C GLY A 70 1.37 -8.30 -10.42
N VAL A 71 2.69 -8.47 -10.22
CA VAL A 71 3.33 -8.23 -8.90
C VAL A 71 3.40 -6.73 -8.62
N ILE A 72 3.69 -5.90 -9.62
CA ILE A 72 3.61 -4.43 -9.49
C ILE A 72 2.20 -4.01 -9.04
N CYS A 73 1.15 -4.57 -9.65
CA CYS A 73 -0.23 -4.33 -9.21
C CYS A 73 -0.44 -4.74 -7.75
N ALA A 74 0.05 -5.92 -7.35
CA ALA A 74 -0.06 -6.40 -5.98
C ALA A 74 0.70 -5.51 -4.97
N MET A 75 1.91 -5.02 -5.31
CA MET A 75 2.67 -4.08 -4.48
C MET A 75 1.91 -2.76 -4.28
N LEU A 76 1.33 -2.21 -5.35
CA LEU A 76 0.56 -0.97 -5.29
C LEU A 76 -0.75 -1.14 -4.51
N ASP A 77 -1.47 -2.25 -4.72
CA ASP A 77 -2.68 -2.59 -3.97
C ASP A 77 -2.37 -2.77 -2.47
N HIS A 78 -1.32 -3.52 -2.15
CA HIS A 78 -0.87 -3.71 -0.77
C HIS A 78 -0.53 -2.36 -0.10
N THR A 79 0.19 -1.47 -0.80
CA THR A 79 0.61 -0.18 -0.26
C THR A 79 -0.58 0.74 0.00
N THR A 80 -1.53 0.85 -0.95
CA THR A 80 -2.74 1.65 -0.77
C THR A 80 -3.68 1.05 0.27
N GLY A 81 -3.81 -0.29 0.31
CA GLY A 81 -4.58 -1.00 1.33
C GLY A 81 -3.99 -0.84 2.74
N ALA A 82 -2.65 -0.90 2.87
CA ALA A 82 -1.96 -0.64 4.13
C ALA A 82 -2.20 0.80 4.61
N ALA A 83 -2.15 1.80 3.70
CA ALA A 83 -2.46 3.18 4.02
C ALA A 83 -3.91 3.33 4.49
N ALA A 84 -4.88 2.80 3.75
CA ALA A 84 -6.30 2.85 4.13
C ALA A 84 -6.54 2.22 5.50
N SER A 85 -6.01 1.02 5.72
CA SER A 85 -6.19 0.27 6.98
C SER A 85 -5.46 0.90 8.16
N ALA A 86 -4.26 1.44 7.95
CA ALA A 86 -3.49 2.07 9.03
C ALA A 86 -4.14 3.36 9.53
N PHE A 87 -4.64 4.18 8.62
CA PHE A 87 -5.31 5.45 8.97
C PHE A 87 -6.71 5.26 9.56
N THR A 88 -7.38 4.13 9.30
CA THR A 88 -8.74 3.87 9.83
C THR A 88 -8.75 2.92 11.03
N GLY A 89 -7.70 2.13 11.22
CA GLY A 89 -7.68 1.05 12.20
C GLY A 89 -8.53 -0.17 11.81
N THR A 90 -9.06 -0.21 10.57
CA THR A 90 -9.91 -1.30 10.08
C THR A 90 -9.45 -1.78 8.70
N TRP A 91 -9.77 -3.04 8.38
CA TRP A 91 -9.55 -3.54 7.04
C TRP A 91 -10.47 -2.85 6.02
N CYS A 92 -9.87 -2.39 4.91
CA CYS A 92 -10.57 -1.69 3.83
C CYS A 92 -10.38 -2.47 2.53
N PRO A 93 -11.42 -3.08 1.97
CA PRO A 93 -11.30 -3.84 0.72
C PRO A 93 -11.20 -2.92 -0.50
N THR A 94 -10.39 -3.35 -1.48
CA THR A 94 -10.23 -2.71 -2.79
C THR A 94 -11.53 -2.87 -3.60
N VAL A 95 -11.99 -1.78 -4.22
CA VAL A 95 -13.14 -1.77 -5.12
C VAL A 95 -12.67 -1.80 -6.57
N ASP A 96 -11.74 -0.89 -6.91
CA ASP A 96 -11.10 -0.87 -8.22
C ASP A 96 -9.67 -0.32 -8.10
N MET A 97 -8.88 -0.57 -9.14
CA MET A 97 -7.55 0.00 -9.26
C MET A 97 -7.17 0.16 -10.74
N ASN A 98 -6.64 1.31 -11.10
CA ASN A 98 -6.06 1.56 -12.42
C ASN A 98 -4.55 1.76 -12.27
N VAL A 99 -3.77 0.91 -12.92
CA VAL A 99 -2.30 0.93 -12.87
C VAL A 99 -1.73 1.40 -14.18
N ARG A 100 -0.76 2.31 -14.11
CA ARG A 100 0.03 2.77 -15.24
C ARG A 100 1.48 2.32 -15.07
N PHE A 101 1.95 1.46 -15.98
CA PHE A 101 3.34 1.01 -16.04
C PHE A 101 4.17 2.02 -16.81
N ILE A 102 5.31 2.44 -16.21
CA ILE A 102 6.16 3.52 -16.75
C ILE A 102 7.52 3.00 -17.13
N SER A 103 8.12 2.16 -16.26
CA SER A 103 9.40 1.53 -16.54
C SER A 103 9.51 0.14 -15.87
N PHE A 104 10.69 -0.49 -16.00
CA PHE A 104 10.92 -1.86 -15.52
C PHE A 104 11.54 -1.87 -14.12
N GLY A 105 11.08 -2.77 -13.25
CA GLY A 105 11.82 -3.22 -12.08
C GLY A 105 12.77 -4.36 -12.46
N LYS A 106 13.97 -4.39 -11.88
CA LYS A 106 15.00 -5.39 -12.14
C LYS A 106 15.20 -6.32 -10.96
N PRO A 107 15.73 -7.53 -11.17
CA PRO A 107 16.09 -8.42 -10.06
C PRO A 107 17.01 -7.72 -9.06
N GLY A 108 16.66 -7.79 -7.78
CA GLY A 108 17.45 -7.21 -6.70
C GLY A 108 17.26 -5.72 -6.46
N ASP A 109 16.50 -5.00 -7.32
CA ASP A 109 16.12 -3.61 -7.04
C ASP A 109 15.39 -3.54 -5.69
N VAL A 110 15.58 -2.44 -4.98
CA VAL A 110 14.75 -2.06 -3.84
C VAL A 110 13.81 -0.97 -4.32
N LEU A 111 12.52 -1.23 -4.25
CA LEU A 111 11.48 -0.32 -4.71
C LEU A 111 10.81 0.35 -3.52
N VAL A 112 10.64 1.67 -3.60
CA VAL A 112 9.87 2.46 -2.63
C VAL A 112 8.47 2.68 -3.17
N ALA A 113 7.48 2.25 -2.41
CA ALA A 113 6.08 2.49 -2.70
C ALA A 113 5.51 3.51 -1.71
N THR A 114 4.85 4.53 -2.23
CA THR A 114 4.16 5.53 -1.41
C THR A 114 2.69 5.52 -1.76
N GLY A 115 1.84 5.14 -0.80
CA GLY A 115 0.39 5.18 -0.92
C GLY A 115 -0.19 6.39 -0.18
N ARG A 116 -1.16 7.08 -0.79
CA ARG A 116 -1.78 8.28 -0.25
C ARG A 116 -3.30 8.22 -0.28
N ILE A 117 -3.95 8.67 0.79
CA ILE A 117 -5.39 8.93 0.81
C ILE A 117 -5.63 10.32 0.22
N VAL A 118 -6.12 10.36 -1.03
CA VAL A 118 -6.42 11.61 -1.73
C VAL A 118 -7.70 12.24 -1.18
N SER A 119 -8.77 11.46 -1.15
CA SER A 119 -10.07 11.91 -0.65
C SER A 119 -10.68 10.84 0.25
N PRO A 120 -10.70 11.08 1.57
CA PRO A 120 -11.36 10.19 2.50
C PRO A 120 -12.86 10.48 2.53
N GLY A 121 -13.64 9.52 2.05
CA GLY A 121 -15.11 9.58 2.08
C GLY A 121 -15.69 8.71 3.19
N LYS A 122 -16.95 8.97 3.53
CA LYS A 122 -17.67 8.16 4.52
C LYS A 122 -17.82 6.69 4.10
N ARG A 123 -17.98 6.44 2.80
CA ARG A 123 -18.16 5.08 2.24
C ARG A 123 -16.98 4.61 1.40
N ILE A 124 -16.30 5.52 0.74
CA ILE A 124 -15.28 5.24 -0.26
C ILE A 124 -14.09 6.16 -0.03
N PHE A 125 -12.89 5.60 -0.10
CA PHE A 125 -11.63 6.32 -0.19
C PHE A 125 -11.14 6.32 -1.62
N HIS A 126 -10.71 7.50 -2.10
CA HIS A 126 -9.92 7.60 -3.31
C HIS A 126 -8.45 7.68 -2.91
N MET A 127 -7.67 6.81 -3.51
CA MET A 127 -6.26 6.59 -3.20
C MET A 127 -5.41 6.81 -4.44
N GLU A 128 -4.16 7.12 -4.23
CA GLU A 128 -3.13 7.04 -5.26
C GLU A 128 -1.87 6.40 -4.68
N ALA A 129 -1.05 5.80 -5.54
CA ALA A 129 0.28 5.36 -5.15
C ALA A 129 1.28 5.47 -6.31
N SER A 130 2.55 5.55 -5.93
CA SER A 130 3.69 5.45 -6.83
C SER A 130 4.63 4.36 -6.36
N LEU A 131 5.32 3.73 -7.31
CA LEU A 131 6.39 2.75 -7.09
C LEU A 131 7.62 3.23 -7.85
N ALA A 132 8.74 3.43 -7.16
CA ALA A 132 9.98 3.92 -7.75
C ALA A 132 11.18 3.12 -7.27
N ASP A 133 12.23 3.03 -8.09
CA ASP A 133 13.50 2.45 -7.68
C ASP A 133 14.19 3.38 -6.65
N LYS A 134 14.54 2.80 -5.49
CA LYS A 134 15.13 3.54 -4.36
C LYS A 134 16.46 4.19 -4.71
N ALA A 135 17.29 3.51 -5.49
CA ALA A 135 18.65 3.96 -5.79
C ALA A 135 18.67 5.14 -6.78
N SER A 136 17.82 5.10 -7.80
CA SER A 136 17.82 6.09 -8.89
C SER A 136 16.66 7.07 -8.84
N GLY A 137 15.61 6.79 -8.06
CA GLY A 137 14.35 7.55 -8.09
C GLY A 137 13.51 7.31 -9.34
N ARG A 138 13.92 6.37 -10.21
CA ARG A 138 13.23 6.07 -11.47
C ARG A 138 11.84 5.51 -11.19
N LEU A 139 10.81 6.18 -11.71
CA LEU A 139 9.43 5.78 -11.54
C LEU A 139 9.15 4.48 -12.32
N ILE A 140 8.61 3.48 -11.63
CA ILE A 140 8.26 2.17 -12.18
C ILE A 140 6.80 2.12 -12.58
N ALA A 141 5.91 2.53 -11.67
CA ALA A 141 4.47 2.55 -11.91
C ALA A 141 3.77 3.55 -11.00
N THR A 142 2.56 3.93 -11.40
CA THR A 142 1.60 4.67 -10.57
C THR A 142 0.25 3.99 -10.58
N CYS A 143 -0.56 4.24 -9.57
CA CYS A 143 -1.96 3.84 -9.60
C CYS A 143 -2.88 4.89 -9.00
N THR A 144 -4.14 4.82 -9.40
CA THR A 144 -5.28 5.34 -8.65
C THR A 144 -6.13 4.16 -8.21
N ALA A 145 -6.70 4.22 -7.02
CA ALA A 145 -7.51 3.13 -6.48
C ALA A 145 -8.68 3.65 -5.67
N THR A 146 -9.71 2.83 -5.56
CA THR A 146 -10.89 3.07 -4.74
C THR A 146 -11.03 1.97 -3.71
N TYR A 147 -11.20 2.35 -2.45
CA TYR A 147 -11.36 1.43 -1.33
C TYR A 147 -12.68 1.67 -0.62
N LEU A 148 -13.32 0.59 -0.16
CA LEU A 148 -14.50 0.68 0.69
C LEU A 148 -14.06 1.06 2.11
N ASN A 149 -14.68 2.09 2.68
CA ASN A 149 -14.46 2.48 4.08
C ASN A 149 -15.31 1.60 5.01
N ALA A 150 -14.74 0.52 5.51
CA ALA A 150 -15.44 -0.37 6.44
C ALA A 150 -15.73 0.29 7.79
N ALA A 151 -14.88 1.22 8.27
CA ALA A 151 -15.11 1.98 9.50
C ALA A 151 -16.38 2.85 9.44
N GLY A 152 -16.71 3.38 8.26
CA GLY A 152 -17.91 4.19 8.06
C GLY A 152 -19.23 3.41 8.07
N GLN A 153 -19.18 2.07 8.09
CA GLN A 153 -20.37 1.19 8.11
C GLN A 153 -20.78 0.73 9.50
N GLN A 154 -19.87 0.76 10.48
CA GLN A 154 -20.16 0.31 11.86
C GLN A 154 -21.02 1.27 12.69
N SER A 155 -21.44 2.40 12.14
CA SER A 155 -22.26 3.41 12.84
C SER A 155 -23.78 3.23 12.67
N LYS A 156 -24.25 2.02 12.27
CA LYS A 156 -25.67 1.71 12.08
C LYS A 156 -26.04 0.35 12.65
N GLU A 157 -25.77 0.14 13.94
CA GLU A 157 -26.51 -0.82 14.76
C GLU A 157 -26.92 -0.17 16.08
#